data_e0474f83beaff0136bca4ac875241a33
#
_entry.id   e0474f83beaff0136bca4ac875241a33
#
_cell.length_a   1.000
_cell.length_b   1.000
_cell.length_c   1.000
_cell.angle_alpha   90.00
_cell.angle_beta   90.00
_cell.angle_gamma   90.00
#
_symmetry.space_group_name_H-M   'P 1'
#
loop_
_entity.id
_entity.type
_entity.pdbx_description
1 polymer ?
#
loop_
_entity_poly.entity_id
_entity_poly.type
_entity_poly.pdbx_seq_one_letter_code
_entity_poly.pdbx_strand_id
1 'polypeptide(L)'
;CWAFGSSPARDGRGSGGVTRLSGPSNAFTVDLEDWYQGLEIPPEDWGGFADRLEVGTEVLLELLAEAGGRATFFVLGHAARQHPALIRRIHGAGHEIGTHGYSHRFVYELGPEEFARDLRLSLEVIQEATGEAVHGHRAPFFSITDRSPWAFEVLAACGLSYDSSVFPVRNYRYGIPDAPRWIHRRPEGIMEFPLSTWR
;
A
#
# COMPACT_ATOMS: atom_id res chain seq x y z
N CYS A 1 -4.07 -1.90 -8.06
CA CYS A 1 -4.89 -0.68 -7.94
C CYS A 1 -6.22 -0.87 -8.63
N TRP A 2 -7.28 -0.96 -7.85
CA TRP A 2 -8.64 -1.05 -8.35
C TRP A 2 -9.24 0.35 -8.45
N ALA A 3 -9.91 0.62 -9.55
CA ALA A 3 -10.54 1.92 -9.81
C ALA A 3 -12.02 1.88 -9.48
N PHE A 4 -12.57 2.95 -8.89
CA PHE A 4 -14.00 3.11 -8.69
C PHE A 4 -14.70 3.22 -10.06
N GLY A 5 -15.49 2.19 -10.43
CA GLY A 5 -16.36 2.23 -11.58
C GLY A 5 -17.81 2.16 -11.11
N SER A 6 -18.65 3.10 -11.53
CA SER A 6 -20.10 3.01 -11.36
C SER A 6 -20.63 1.78 -12.10
N SER A 7 -21.37 0.90 -11.40
CA SER A 7 -22.02 -0.26 -12.01
C SER A 7 -22.97 0.16 -13.13
N PRO A 8 -22.85 -0.38 -14.34
CA PRO A 8 -23.93 -0.30 -15.32
C PRO A 8 -25.00 -1.34 -14.99
N ALA A 9 -26.25 -0.97 -15.20
CA ALA A 9 -27.41 -1.85 -15.13
C ALA A 9 -27.17 -3.13 -15.97
N ARG A 10 -27.52 -4.29 -15.42
CA ARG A 10 -27.43 -5.58 -16.09
C ARG A 10 -28.34 -5.62 -17.31
N ASP A 11 -27.76 -5.62 -18.49
CA ASP A 11 -28.41 -6.11 -19.69
C ASP A 11 -27.70 -7.42 -20.09
N GLY A 12 -28.48 -8.48 -20.09
CA GLY A 12 -27.96 -9.83 -20.31
C GLY A 12 -27.64 -10.08 -21.78
N ARG A 13 -26.35 -10.22 -22.09
CA ARG A 13 -25.87 -11.13 -23.15
C ARG A 13 -24.34 -11.26 -23.02
N GLY A 14 -23.86 -12.52 -22.88
CA GLY A 14 -22.45 -12.83 -22.70
C GLY A 14 -21.64 -12.62 -23.97
N SER A 15 -20.50 -11.98 -23.78
CA SER A 15 -19.24 -12.18 -24.51
C SER A 15 -18.16 -11.57 -23.63
N GLY A 16 -17.09 -12.31 -23.33
CA GLY A 16 -15.99 -11.86 -22.48
C GLY A 16 -15.23 -10.69 -23.08
N GLY A 17 -15.75 -9.49 -22.89
CA GLY A 17 -15.13 -8.23 -23.27
C GLY A 17 -14.50 -7.61 -22.03
N VAL A 18 -13.19 -7.37 -22.06
CA VAL A 18 -12.51 -6.47 -21.13
C VAL A 18 -13.19 -5.12 -21.23
N THR A 19 -13.95 -4.75 -20.20
CA THR A 19 -14.60 -3.43 -20.13
C THR A 19 -13.50 -2.38 -20.01
N ARG A 20 -13.20 -1.67 -21.09
CA ARG A 20 -12.34 -0.47 -21.01
C ARG A 20 -13.08 0.56 -20.16
N LEU A 21 -12.50 0.92 -19.03
CA LEU A 21 -12.96 2.06 -18.26
C LEU A 21 -12.79 3.32 -19.13
N SER A 22 -13.90 3.95 -19.51
CA SER A 22 -13.90 5.17 -20.32
C SER A 22 -13.84 6.39 -19.39
N GLY A 23 -12.65 6.77 -18.93
CA GLY A 23 -12.45 7.97 -18.12
C GLY A 23 -11.28 7.83 -17.12
N PRO A 24 -10.87 8.92 -16.47
CA PRO A 24 -9.89 8.86 -15.41
C PRO A 24 -10.43 8.03 -14.24
N SER A 25 -9.66 7.05 -13.81
CA SER A 25 -10.00 6.21 -12.67
C SER A 25 -9.17 6.65 -11.46
N ASN A 26 -9.83 6.85 -10.32
CA ASN A 26 -9.17 7.13 -9.05
C ASN A 26 -8.98 5.82 -8.29
N ALA A 27 -7.82 5.65 -7.67
CA ALA A 27 -7.57 4.58 -6.71
C ALA A 27 -7.80 5.10 -5.29
N PHE A 28 -8.58 4.36 -4.50
CA PHE A 28 -8.69 4.59 -3.07
C PHE A 28 -7.70 3.66 -2.36
N THR A 29 -6.82 4.25 -1.54
CA THR A 29 -5.77 3.49 -0.85
C THR A 29 -5.80 3.80 0.64
N VAL A 30 -5.43 2.81 1.45
CA VAL A 30 -5.40 2.87 2.91
C VAL A 30 -4.05 2.36 3.37
N ASP A 31 -3.35 3.14 4.19
CA ASP A 31 -2.21 2.65 4.92
C ASP A 31 -2.75 2.02 6.21
N LEU A 32 -2.66 0.68 6.29
CA LEU A 32 -3.25 -0.08 7.39
C LEU A 32 -2.23 -0.24 8.51
N GLU A 33 -2.30 0.67 9.44
CA GLU A 33 -1.47 0.78 10.64
C GLU A 33 -2.29 1.33 11.79
N ASP A 34 -1.89 1.08 13.03
CA ASP A 34 -2.57 1.68 14.19
C ASP A 34 -2.05 3.10 14.42
N TRP A 35 -2.83 3.92 15.10
CA TRP A 35 -2.61 5.34 15.33
C TRP A 35 -1.21 5.67 15.92
N TYR A 36 -0.66 4.80 16.76
CA TYR A 36 0.68 4.99 17.36
C TYR A 36 1.81 4.59 16.42
N GLN A 37 1.56 3.71 15.45
CA GLN A 37 2.55 3.23 14.49
C GLN A 37 2.91 4.31 13.45
N GLY A 38 1.95 5.19 13.11
CA GLY A 38 2.18 6.37 12.28
C GLY A 38 2.89 7.52 12.99
N LEU A 39 3.17 7.39 14.29
CA LEU A 39 4.05 8.29 15.03
C LEU A 39 5.49 7.77 14.99
N GLU A 40 6.47 8.62 15.23
CA GLU A 40 7.88 8.20 15.27
C GLU A 40 8.24 7.49 16.60
N ILE A 41 7.41 6.54 17.00
CA ILE A 41 7.61 5.73 18.22
C ILE A 41 8.33 4.45 17.81
N PRO A 42 9.44 4.08 18.46
CA PRO A 42 10.15 2.84 18.17
C PRO A 42 9.23 1.61 18.33
N PRO A 43 9.34 0.59 17.46
CA PRO A 43 8.48 -0.60 17.51
C PRO A 43 8.49 -1.34 18.85
N GLU A 44 9.61 -1.29 19.59
CA GLU A 44 9.77 -1.87 20.93
C GLU A 44 8.86 -1.22 21.98
N ASP A 45 8.42 0.02 21.77
CA ASP A 45 7.56 0.76 22.69
C ASP A 45 6.07 0.63 22.34
N TRP A 46 5.72 0.02 21.21
CA TRP A 46 4.32 -0.10 20.76
C TRP A 46 3.41 -0.87 21.72
N GLY A 47 3.96 -1.82 22.46
CA GLY A 47 3.21 -2.60 23.44
C GLY A 47 2.58 -1.80 24.60
N GLY A 48 2.95 -0.52 24.74
CA GLY A 48 2.37 0.39 25.74
C GLY A 48 1.08 1.10 25.29
N PHE A 49 0.68 0.95 24.03
CA PHE A 49 -0.47 1.67 23.46
C PHE A 49 -1.68 0.75 23.27
N ALA A 50 -2.87 1.35 23.39
CA ALA A 50 -4.12 0.64 23.13
C ALA A 50 -4.28 0.41 21.62
N ASP A 51 -4.43 -0.85 21.24
CA ASP A 51 -4.73 -1.26 19.89
C ASP A 51 -6.15 -0.84 19.48
N ARG A 52 -6.27 -0.18 18.35
CA ARG A 52 -7.54 0.29 17.79
C ARG A 52 -7.69 -0.01 16.31
N LEU A 53 -6.76 -0.78 15.73
CA LEU A 53 -6.71 -1.05 14.31
C LEU A 53 -8.04 -1.62 13.77
N GLU A 54 -8.59 -2.62 14.48
CA GLU A 54 -9.84 -3.25 14.05
C GLU A 54 -11.02 -2.27 14.06
N VAL A 55 -11.11 -1.42 15.09
CA VAL A 55 -12.24 -0.49 15.25
C VAL A 55 -12.39 0.45 14.04
N GLY A 56 -11.29 1.05 13.59
CA GLY A 56 -11.32 1.93 12.43
C GLY A 56 -11.52 1.18 11.11
N THR A 57 -10.91 0.01 11.01
CA THR A 57 -10.97 -0.81 9.79
C THR A 57 -12.36 -1.37 9.55
N GLU A 58 -13.10 -1.79 10.59
CA GLU A 58 -14.48 -2.26 10.46
C GLU A 58 -15.38 -1.19 9.85
N VAL A 59 -15.35 0.03 10.40
CA VAL A 59 -16.14 1.15 9.89
C VAL A 59 -15.80 1.43 8.42
N LEU A 60 -14.52 1.38 8.06
CA LEU A 60 -14.08 1.61 6.69
C LEU A 60 -14.58 0.51 5.74
N LEU A 61 -14.52 -0.76 6.16
CA LEU A 61 -15.03 -1.88 5.36
C LEU A 61 -16.54 -1.79 5.13
N GLU A 62 -17.31 -1.39 6.14
CA GLU A 62 -18.74 -1.14 6.01
C GLU A 62 -19.03 -0.04 4.99
N LEU A 63 -18.34 1.11 5.08
CA LEU A 63 -18.49 2.22 4.14
C LEU A 63 -18.12 1.82 2.70
N LEU A 64 -17.04 1.04 2.52
CA LEU A 64 -16.63 0.55 1.21
C LEU A 64 -17.67 -0.42 0.64
N ALA A 65 -18.23 -1.30 1.47
CA ALA A 65 -19.27 -2.24 1.06
C ALA A 65 -20.56 -1.51 0.65
N GLU A 66 -21.01 -0.51 1.44
CA GLU A 66 -22.17 0.32 1.13
C GLU A 66 -21.99 1.09 -0.20
N ALA A 67 -20.78 1.61 -0.43
CA ALA A 67 -20.44 2.32 -1.67
C ALA A 67 -20.21 1.39 -2.87
N GLY A 68 -20.18 0.07 -2.69
CA GLY A 68 -19.76 -0.89 -3.72
C GLY A 68 -18.32 -0.66 -4.19
N GLY A 69 -17.49 -0.05 -3.33
CA GLY A 69 -16.13 0.35 -3.63
C GLY A 69 -15.09 -0.71 -3.26
N ARG A 70 -13.92 -0.62 -3.88
CA ARG A 70 -12.74 -1.41 -3.53
C ARG A 70 -11.57 -0.49 -3.25
N ALA A 71 -10.67 -0.95 -2.39
CA ALA A 71 -9.47 -0.23 -2.00
C ALA A 71 -8.24 -1.12 -2.13
N THR A 72 -7.07 -0.49 -2.17
CA THR A 72 -5.79 -1.15 -1.90
C THR A 72 -5.39 -0.83 -0.48
N PHE A 73 -5.20 -1.84 0.35
CA PHE A 73 -4.69 -1.70 1.71
C PHE A 73 -3.20 -2.01 1.72
N PHE A 74 -2.39 -1.00 1.97
CA PHE A 74 -0.96 -1.16 2.23
C PHE A 74 -0.80 -1.52 3.71
N VAL A 75 -0.55 -2.78 3.97
CA VAL A 75 -0.58 -3.37 5.31
C VAL A 75 0.79 -3.31 5.95
N LEU A 76 0.89 -2.76 7.14
CA LEU A 76 2.09 -2.86 7.95
C LEU A 76 2.27 -4.32 8.42
N GLY A 77 3.43 -4.92 8.16
CA GLY A 77 3.68 -6.32 8.49
C GLY A 77 3.53 -6.65 9.98
N HIS A 78 3.89 -5.71 10.86
CA HIS A 78 3.65 -5.83 12.30
C HIS A 78 2.13 -5.95 12.60
N ALA A 79 1.30 -5.11 11.98
CA ALA A 79 -0.15 -5.18 12.11
C ALA A 79 -0.71 -6.50 11.55
N ALA A 80 -0.20 -6.97 10.41
CA ALA A 80 -0.59 -8.27 9.86
C ALA A 80 -0.29 -9.44 10.80
N ARG A 81 0.83 -9.38 11.49
CA ARG A 81 1.23 -10.40 12.48
C ARG A 81 0.29 -10.43 13.69
N GLN A 82 -0.12 -9.27 14.15
CA GLN A 82 -1.02 -9.13 15.30
C GLN A 82 -2.48 -9.46 14.94
N HIS A 83 -2.93 -9.08 13.74
CA HIS A 83 -4.31 -9.18 13.29
C HIS A 83 -4.49 -10.01 12.00
N PRO A 84 -3.99 -11.26 11.92
CA PRO A 84 -4.07 -12.05 10.68
C PRO A 84 -5.52 -12.34 10.24
N ALA A 85 -6.47 -12.38 11.18
CA ALA A 85 -7.89 -12.55 10.89
C ALA A 85 -8.47 -11.31 10.19
N LEU A 86 -8.07 -10.11 10.61
CA LEU A 86 -8.47 -8.86 9.97
C LEU A 86 -7.97 -8.79 8.52
N ILE A 87 -6.70 -9.15 8.29
CA ILE A 87 -6.11 -9.14 6.94
C ILE A 87 -6.85 -10.12 6.02
N ARG A 88 -7.16 -11.32 6.51
CA ARG A 88 -7.99 -12.28 5.74
C ARG A 88 -9.37 -11.72 5.40
N ARG A 89 -9.98 -10.99 6.32
CA ARG A 89 -11.30 -10.37 6.10
C ARG A 89 -11.24 -9.29 5.03
N ILE A 90 -10.24 -8.39 5.09
CA ILE A 90 -10.03 -7.35 4.08
C ILE A 90 -9.84 -7.99 2.70
N HIS A 91 -8.95 -8.99 2.61
CA HIS A 91 -8.69 -9.73 1.38
C HIS A 91 -9.95 -10.47 0.88
N GLY A 92 -10.66 -11.19 1.77
CA GLY A 92 -11.90 -11.92 1.45
C GLY A 92 -13.05 -11.02 1.00
N ALA A 93 -13.06 -9.75 1.40
CA ALA A 93 -14.00 -8.74 0.92
C ALA A 93 -13.64 -8.22 -0.51
N GLY A 94 -12.54 -8.71 -1.09
CA GLY A 94 -12.11 -8.40 -2.45
C GLY A 94 -11.31 -7.12 -2.59
N HIS A 95 -10.75 -6.62 -1.49
CA HIS A 95 -9.77 -5.53 -1.52
C HIS A 95 -8.38 -6.06 -1.87
N GLU A 96 -7.57 -5.22 -2.49
CA GLU A 96 -6.18 -5.54 -2.76
C GLU A 96 -5.34 -5.35 -1.50
N ILE A 97 -4.36 -6.25 -1.28
CA ILE A 97 -3.38 -6.14 -0.21
C ILE A 97 -2.01 -5.81 -0.80
N GLY A 98 -1.45 -4.68 -0.40
CA GLY A 98 -0.06 -4.29 -0.58
C GLY A 98 0.72 -4.36 0.73
N THR A 99 2.03 -4.12 0.69
CA THR A 99 2.86 -4.03 1.89
C THR A 99 3.20 -2.58 2.23
N HIS A 100 3.21 -2.25 3.53
CA HIS A 100 3.67 -0.96 4.08
C HIS A 100 4.98 -1.11 4.87
N GLY A 101 5.84 -2.09 4.48
CA GLY A 101 6.98 -2.50 5.29
C GLY A 101 6.56 -3.28 6.54
N TYR A 102 7.52 -3.64 7.39
CA TYR A 102 7.23 -4.38 8.62
C TYR A 102 7.26 -3.49 9.87
N SER A 103 8.30 -2.66 10.01
CA SER A 103 8.64 -1.94 11.24
C SER A 103 8.29 -0.44 11.22
N HIS A 104 7.62 0.04 10.17
CA HIS A 104 7.26 1.45 9.97
C HIS A 104 8.41 2.45 10.10
N ARG A 105 9.61 2.08 9.62
CA ARG A 105 10.80 2.94 9.66
C ARG A 105 10.99 3.69 8.34
N PHE A 106 11.67 4.83 8.40
CA PHE A 106 12.05 5.56 7.21
C PHE A 106 12.99 4.74 6.33
N VAL A 107 12.62 4.53 5.05
CA VAL A 107 13.41 3.73 4.11
C VAL A 107 14.85 4.25 3.98
N TYR A 108 15.02 5.57 3.89
CA TYR A 108 16.34 6.18 3.77
C TYR A 108 17.23 6.06 5.03
N GLU A 109 16.69 5.61 6.16
CA GLU A 109 17.47 5.34 7.40
C GLU A 109 17.91 3.88 7.51
N LEU A 110 17.19 2.96 6.86
CA LEU A 110 17.48 1.53 6.91
C LEU A 110 18.71 1.13 6.09
N GLY A 111 18.90 1.74 4.92
CA GLY A 111 19.83 1.23 3.94
C GLY A 111 19.30 -0.02 3.22
N PRO A 112 19.95 -0.44 2.10
CA PRO A 112 19.39 -1.43 1.19
C PRO A 112 19.21 -2.83 1.82
N GLU A 113 20.17 -3.28 2.62
CA GLU A 113 20.13 -4.62 3.21
C GLU A 113 19.07 -4.75 4.31
N GLU A 114 18.98 -3.74 5.17
CA GLU A 114 17.99 -3.74 6.26
C GLU A 114 16.60 -3.55 5.71
N PHE A 115 16.43 -2.66 4.72
CA PHE A 115 15.15 -2.50 4.01
C PHE A 115 14.70 -3.81 3.34
N ALA A 116 15.62 -4.54 2.69
CA ALA A 116 15.30 -5.83 2.10
C ALA A 116 14.87 -6.88 3.14
N ARG A 117 15.46 -6.86 4.34
CA ARG A 117 15.05 -7.76 5.45
C ARG A 117 13.67 -7.40 5.98
N ASP A 118 13.43 -6.12 6.25
CA ASP A 118 12.15 -5.58 6.72
C ASP A 118 11.03 -5.91 5.74
N LEU A 119 11.27 -5.68 4.46
CA LEU A 119 10.33 -5.94 3.39
C LEU A 119 9.99 -7.44 3.25
N ARG A 120 10.99 -8.33 3.23
CA ARG A 120 10.76 -9.77 3.14
C ARG A 120 9.94 -10.29 4.31
N LEU A 121 10.22 -9.83 5.52
CA LEU A 121 9.46 -10.20 6.70
C LEU A 121 7.99 -9.76 6.59
N SER A 122 7.74 -8.55 6.07
CA SER A 122 6.39 -8.07 5.83
C SER A 122 5.65 -8.93 4.79
N LEU A 123 6.32 -9.23 3.66
CA LEU A 123 5.76 -10.06 2.59
C LEU A 123 5.40 -11.46 3.09
N GLU A 124 6.29 -12.08 3.88
CA GLU A 124 6.06 -13.40 4.48
C GLU A 124 4.81 -13.41 5.37
N VAL A 125 4.72 -12.47 6.31
CA VAL A 125 3.59 -12.40 7.26
C VAL A 125 2.26 -12.13 6.55
N ILE A 126 2.25 -11.25 5.55
CA ILE A 126 1.04 -10.95 4.79
C ILE A 126 0.64 -12.17 3.94
N GLN A 127 1.59 -12.85 3.31
CA GLN A 127 1.32 -14.05 2.53
C GLN A 127 0.82 -15.20 3.42
N GLU A 128 1.35 -15.38 4.63
CA GLU A 128 0.82 -16.33 5.61
C GLU A 128 -0.63 -16.04 5.97
N ALA A 129 -1.00 -14.76 6.08
CA ALA A 129 -2.36 -14.36 6.41
C ALA A 129 -3.35 -14.55 5.25
N THR A 130 -2.95 -14.23 4.01
CA THR A 130 -3.84 -14.19 2.83
C THR A 130 -3.78 -15.45 1.97
N GLY A 131 -2.66 -16.17 1.98
CA GLY A 131 -2.35 -17.26 1.05
C GLY A 131 -1.90 -16.80 -0.33
N GLU A 132 -1.79 -15.49 -0.57
CA GLU A 132 -1.45 -14.92 -1.88
C GLU A 132 -0.19 -14.03 -1.83
N ALA A 133 0.50 -13.96 -2.96
CA ALA A 133 1.67 -13.10 -3.10
C ALA A 133 1.26 -11.62 -3.14
N VAL A 134 2.05 -10.78 -2.48
CA VAL A 134 1.89 -9.32 -2.49
C VAL A 134 2.66 -8.73 -3.67
N HIS A 135 2.03 -7.82 -4.40
CA HIS A 135 2.63 -7.21 -5.60
C HIS A 135 2.91 -5.71 -5.47
N GLY A 136 2.28 -5.04 -4.53
CA GLY A 136 2.37 -3.60 -4.33
C GLY A 136 3.04 -3.20 -3.03
N HIS A 137 3.73 -2.06 -3.06
CA HIS A 137 4.39 -1.48 -1.90
C HIS A 137 4.04 0.00 -1.75
N ARG A 138 4.02 0.45 -0.51
CA ARG A 138 4.09 1.87 -0.13
C ARG A 138 5.02 2.02 1.05
N ALA A 139 5.99 2.92 0.94
CA ALA A 139 6.94 3.18 2.01
C ALA A 139 6.28 3.92 3.18
N PRO A 140 6.55 3.53 4.43
CA PRO A 140 6.22 4.33 5.60
C PRO A 140 6.67 5.78 5.42
N PHE A 141 5.83 6.72 5.83
CA PHE A 141 6.09 8.16 5.70
C PHE A 141 6.40 8.63 4.27
N PHE A 142 6.06 7.87 3.23
CA PHE A 142 6.45 8.16 1.85
C PHE A 142 7.96 8.39 1.69
N SER A 143 8.75 7.60 2.41
CA SER A 143 10.17 7.84 2.66
C SER A 143 11.12 7.32 1.58
N ILE A 144 10.61 6.93 0.40
CA ILE A 144 11.44 6.78 -0.78
C ILE A 144 11.66 8.17 -1.40
N THR A 145 12.91 8.63 -1.34
CA THR A 145 13.33 9.98 -1.74
C THR A 145 14.65 9.92 -2.49
N ASP A 146 15.20 11.08 -2.87
CA ASP A 146 16.56 11.19 -3.45
C ASP A 146 17.66 10.65 -2.51
N ARG A 147 17.35 10.41 -1.22
CA ARG A 147 18.26 9.79 -0.24
C ARG A 147 18.29 8.26 -0.33
N SER A 148 17.32 7.65 -1.01
CA SER A 148 17.18 6.19 -1.12
C SER A 148 16.89 5.73 -2.56
N PRO A 149 17.67 6.15 -3.57
CA PRO A 149 17.42 5.79 -4.97
C PRO A 149 17.51 4.28 -5.22
N TRP A 150 18.27 3.58 -4.40
CA TRP A 150 18.43 2.12 -4.39
C TRP A 150 17.17 1.34 -3.98
N ALA A 151 16.18 2.02 -3.39
CA ALA A 151 14.97 1.35 -2.87
C ALA A 151 14.21 0.58 -3.96
N PHE A 152 14.11 1.13 -5.17
CA PHE A 152 13.40 0.47 -6.28
C PHE A 152 14.08 -0.81 -6.76
N GLU A 153 15.42 -0.88 -6.70
CA GLU A 153 16.17 -2.11 -6.99
C GLU A 153 15.84 -3.19 -5.96
N VAL A 154 15.73 -2.81 -4.69
CA VAL A 154 15.35 -3.74 -3.60
C VAL A 154 13.91 -4.22 -3.78
N LEU A 155 12.96 -3.32 -4.11
CA LEU A 155 11.57 -3.68 -4.38
C LEU A 155 11.49 -4.70 -5.52
N ALA A 156 12.17 -4.45 -6.64
CA ALA A 156 12.24 -5.38 -7.77
C ALA A 156 12.85 -6.74 -7.39
N ALA A 157 13.94 -6.73 -6.64
CA ALA A 157 14.60 -7.95 -6.16
C ALA A 157 13.75 -8.77 -5.19
N CYS A 158 12.80 -8.13 -4.50
CA CYS A 158 11.81 -8.78 -3.64
C CYS A 158 10.55 -9.25 -4.38
N GLY A 159 10.48 -9.07 -5.72
CA GLY A 159 9.38 -9.56 -6.55
C GLY A 159 8.16 -8.64 -6.61
N LEU A 160 8.27 -7.42 -6.13
CA LEU A 160 7.20 -6.43 -6.24
C LEU A 160 7.11 -5.88 -7.66
N SER A 161 5.91 -5.57 -8.10
CA SER A 161 5.63 -5.08 -9.46
C SER A 161 5.27 -3.60 -9.51
N TYR A 162 4.80 -3.04 -8.39
CA TYR A 162 4.50 -1.62 -8.31
C TYR A 162 4.79 -1.02 -6.92
N ASP A 163 4.98 0.30 -6.92
CA ASP A 163 5.16 1.14 -5.75
C ASP A 163 4.22 2.36 -5.79
N SER A 164 3.88 2.87 -4.63
CA SER A 164 3.10 4.11 -4.48
C SER A 164 3.66 4.96 -3.35
N SER A 165 4.97 5.21 -3.40
CA SER A 165 5.67 5.96 -2.35
C SER A 165 6.10 7.35 -2.78
N VAL A 166 6.27 7.59 -4.10
CA VAL A 166 6.78 8.87 -4.58
C VAL A 166 5.72 9.95 -4.44
N PHE A 167 6.09 11.00 -3.72
CA PHE A 167 5.26 12.20 -3.60
C PHE A 167 5.92 13.36 -4.35
N PRO A 168 5.37 13.84 -5.47
CA PRO A 168 5.97 14.90 -6.28
C PRO A 168 5.81 16.29 -5.63
N VAL A 169 6.34 16.46 -4.42
CA VAL A 169 6.29 17.69 -3.64
C VAL A 169 7.61 17.96 -2.93
N ARG A 170 7.84 19.19 -2.49
CA ARG A 170 8.97 19.54 -1.64
C ARG A 170 8.57 19.43 -0.17
N ASN A 171 9.19 18.51 0.55
CA ASN A 171 9.04 18.36 2.01
C ASN A 171 10.38 17.95 2.62
N TYR A 172 10.60 18.24 3.91
CA TYR A 172 11.85 17.90 4.59
C TYR A 172 11.99 16.42 4.95
N ARG A 173 10.88 15.69 5.02
CA ARG A 173 10.82 14.27 5.40
C ARG A 173 10.59 13.35 4.20
N TYR A 174 9.88 13.79 3.20
CA TYR A 174 9.48 13.01 2.04
C TYR A 174 9.44 13.88 0.78
N GLY A 175 9.22 13.25 -0.33
CA GLY A 175 8.98 13.91 -1.59
C GLY A 175 10.20 13.98 -2.50
N ILE A 176 9.90 13.94 -3.78
CA ILE A 176 10.82 14.15 -4.90
C ILE A 176 10.17 15.19 -5.80
N PRO A 177 10.52 16.48 -5.65
CA PRO A 177 9.77 17.59 -6.29
C PRO A 177 9.63 17.50 -7.80
N ASP A 178 10.67 16.97 -8.46
CA ASP A 178 10.77 16.86 -9.90
C ASP A 178 10.33 15.48 -10.44
N ALA A 179 9.79 14.61 -9.57
CA ALA A 179 9.28 13.32 -10.00
C ALA A 179 8.07 13.48 -10.94
N PRO A 180 7.90 12.55 -11.89
CA PRO A 180 6.69 12.51 -12.71
C PRO A 180 5.42 12.41 -11.84
N ARG A 181 4.38 13.17 -12.21
CA ARG A 181 3.09 13.21 -11.47
C ARG A 181 2.08 12.14 -11.93
N TRP A 182 2.43 11.41 -12.97
CA TRP A 182 1.58 10.40 -13.60
C TRP A 182 2.18 9.02 -13.39
N ILE A 183 1.35 8.01 -13.45
CA ILE A 183 1.77 6.61 -13.43
C ILE A 183 2.83 6.39 -14.51
N HIS A 184 3.96 5.85 -14.12
CA HIS A 184 5.07 5.61 -15.04
C HIS A 184 5.88 4.37 -14.64
N ARG A 185 6.57 3.79 -15.62
CA ARG A 185 7.50 2.67 -15.38
C ARG A 185 8.88 3.22 -15.04
N ARG A 186 9.42 2.71 -13.98
CA ARG A 186 10.79 3.00 -13.57
C ARG A 186 11.81 2.11 -14.33
N PRO A 187 13.09 2.54 -14.39
CA PRO A 187 14.16 1.73 -15.01
C PRO A 187 14.30 0.33 -14.41
N GLU A 188 14.04 0.17 -13.12
CA GLU A 188 14.09 -1.08 -12.36
C GLU A 188 12.94 -2.04 -12.71
N GLY A 189 12.02 -1.62 -13.58
CA GLY A 189 10.86 -2.40 -14.01
C GLY A 189 9.60 -2.23 -13.16
N ILE A 190 9.70 -1.54 -12.02
CA ILE A 190 8.58 -1.22 -11.12
C ILE A 190 7.67 -0.18 -11.77
N MET A 191 6.36 -0.34 -11.61
CA MET A 191 5.38 0.70 -11.92
C MET A 191 5.26 1.63 -10.72
N GLU A 192 5.52 2.92 -10.91
CA GLU A 192 5.28 3.92 -9.87
C GLU A 192 3.89 4.56 -10.04
N PHE A 193 3.13 4.57 -8.94
CA PHE A 193 1.85 5.25 -8.80
C PHE A 193 2.01 6.44 -7.85
N PRO A 194 2.46 7.58 -8.35
CA PRO A 194 2.76 8.73 -7.50
C PRO A 194 1.51 9.21 -6.75
N LEU A 195 1.72 9.76 -5.56
CA LEU A 195 0.64 10.38 -4.81
C LEU A 195 0.09 11.59 -5.55
N SER A 196 -1.24 11.73 -5.51
CA SER A 196 -1.93 12.85 -6.14
C SER A 196 -1.52 14.18 -5.52
N THR A 197 -1.23 15.14 -6.36
CA THR A 197 -0.88 16.50 -5.96
C THR A 197 -1.83 17.51 -6.56
N TRP A 198 -2.19 18.54 -5.78
CA TRP A 198 -2.91 19.71 -6.28
C TRP A 198 -1.91 20.72 -6.88
N ARG A 199 -2.29 21.40 -7.97
CA ARG A 199 -1.59 22.54 -8.57
C ARG A 199 -2.31 23.82 -8.23
#